data_68538b6fc27c888d5697544ca38aaf01
#
_entry.id   68538b6fc27c888d5697544ca38aaf01
#
_cell.length_a   1.000
_cell.length_b   1.000
_cell.length_c   1.000
_cell.angle_alpha   90.00
_cell.angle_beta   90.00
_cell.angle_gamma   90.00
#
_symmetry.space_group_name_H-M   'P 1'
#
loop_
_entity.id
_entity.type
_entity.pdbx_description
1 polymer ?
#
loop_
_entity_poly.entity_id
_entity_poly.type
_entity_poly.pdbx_seq_one_letter_code
_entity_poly.pdbx_strand_id
1 'polypeptide(L)'
;MNWLLSLAFISALIGPRPLQRVNSVNFASVDIRPTWESPWLQQRLVADPAVEAILDNYVAGLTGIGFSADQQSVAVDVGRYPVARYQESRRLPAASLTKVATTLAALERYGVDHEFETRVGWSGTIVNGTLQGDLIVQGGYDPLFVWEEGITLGNTLQQLGIQQVTGSLVVIDQFVMNFNTDPLASGELLKQAMNSAAWGWEVEKQYATLPAGTPKPTVQIQGPVKVASAAPTLAQASGWLVRHRSLPLAVILKAMNIYSNNVMWEMVANLSGGPAGVVKIAEQVGVAPGEISLINGSGLGEDNQLSARAVIVLMQAIQARLQPYNLNFADLFPVAGTDTGTLIDRTLPVNASVKTGSLAVVSALAGAFPTAEKDVVWFAIINYGNGLETLRSQQDRLLAALEQQWGKASQPPQQIKATLQFNQEPYRLGDPKRNEIIQSLSAQSQ
;
A
#
# COMPACT_ATOMS: atom_id res chain seq x y z
N MET A 1 48.75 31.45 32.07
CA MET A 1 49.91 30.53 32.02
C MET A 1 49.81 29.42 33.09
N ASN A 2 48.60 28.94 33.42
CA ASN A 2 48.37 27.92 34.48
C ASN A 2 47.53 26.71 34.07
N TRP A 3 47.21 26.55 32.80
CA TRP A 3 46.40 25.41 32.35
C TRP A 3 47.21 24.25 31.75
N LEU A 4 48.44 24.50 31.34
CA LEU A 4 49.33 23.49 30.79
C LEU A 4 50.04 22.64 31.85
N LEU A 5 50.10 23.09 33.09
CA LEU A 5 50.71 22.35 34.20
C LEU A 5 49.76 21.30 34.81
N SER A 6 48.44 21.51 34.70
CA SER A 6 47.44 20.55 35.20
C SER A 6 47.32 19.30 34.32
N LEU A 7 47.51 19.40 33.00
CA LEU A 7 47.50 18.26 32.09
C LEU A 7 48.76 17.39 32.19
N ALA A 8 49.89 17.97 32.51
CA ALA A 8 51.13 17.23 32.73
C ALA A 8 51.11 16.39 34.00
N PHE A 9 50.41 16.86 35.05
CA PHE A 9 50.29 16.11 36.32
C PHE A 9 49.33 14.93 36.24
N ILE A 10 48.29 15.00 35.40
CA ILE A 10 47.36 13.86 35.17
C ILE A 10 48.01 12.80 34.28
N SER A 11 48.86 13.19 33.33
CA SER A 11 49.65 12.26 32.51
C SER A 11 50.70 11.48 33.30
N ALA A 12 51.25 12.05 34.38
CA ALA A 12 52.26 11.39 35.21
C ALA A 12 51.68 10.36 36.20
N LEU A 13 50.35 10.45 36.50
CA LEU A 13 49.64 9.48 37.36
C LEU A 13 49.03 8.31 36.58
N ILE A 14 48.92 8.42 35.26
CA ILE A 14 48.51 7.36 34.37
C ILE A 14 49.73 6.95 33.54
N GLY A 15 50.72 6.33 34.16
CA GLY A 15 51.84 5.71 33.44
C GLY A 15 51.25 4.76 32.37
N PRO A 16 51.94 4.58 31.22
CA PRO A 16 51.46 3.66 30.19
C PRO A 16 51.34 2.27 30.83
N ARG A 17 50.11 1.89 31.15
CA ARG A 17 49.82 0.50 31.50
C ARG A 17 50.24 -0.33 30.29
N PRO A 18 51.13 -1.30 30.44
CA PRO A 18 51.45 -2.19 29.34
C PRO A 18 50.11 -2.75 28.85
N LEU A 19 49.85 -2.61 27.56
CA LEU A 19 48.72 -3.27 26.91
C LEU A 19 48.86 -4.75 27.27
N GLN A 20 48.04 -5.21 28.21
CA GLN A 20 47.91 -6.63 28.45
C GLN A 20 47.42 -7.22 27.12
N ARG A 21 48.25 -8.09 26.51
CA ARG A 21 47.80 -8.94 25.42
C ARG A 21 46.54 -9.62 25.94
N VAL A 22 45.36 -9.21 25.45
CA VAL A 22 44.15 -9.97 25.56
C VAL A 22 44.48 -11.29 24.91
N ASN A 23 44.57 -12.36 25.70
CA ASN A 23 44.74 -13.70 25.16
C ASN A 23 43.70 -13.86 24.07
N SER A 24 44.11 -14.28 22.88
CA SER A 24 43.23 -14.52 21.76
C SER A 24 42.07 -15.40 22.25
N VAL A 25 40.86 -14.84 22.28
CA VAL A 25 39.69 -15.63 22.63
C VAL A 25 39.57 -16.73 21.58
N ASN A 26 39.73 -17.96 22.02
CA ASN A 26 39.53 -19.09 21.12
C ASN A 26 38.01 -19.18 20.82
N PHE A 27 37.57 -18.59 19.74
CA PHE A 27 36.18 -18.61 19.32
C PHE A 27 35.60 -20.02 19.15
N ALA A 28 36.45 -21.04 18.96
CA ALA A 28 36.01 -22.45 18.94
C ALA A 28 35.59 -22.98 20.33
N SER A 29 35.96 -22.31 21.44
CA SER A 29 35.57 -22.66 22.80
C SER A 29 34.48 -21.76 23.40
N VAL A 30 34.07 -20.71 22.67
CA VAL A 30 32.98 -19.83 23.04
C VAL A 30 31.69 -20.43 22.51
N ASP A 31 30.85 -20.94 23.42
CA ASP A 31 29.49 -21.38 23.10
C ASP A 31 28.65 -20.13 22.73
N ILE A 32 28.76 -19.71 21.46
CA ILE A 32 27.98 -18.60 20.93
C ILE A 32 26.58 -19.14 20.69
N ARG A 33 25.74 -19.05 21.72
CA ARG A 33 24.32 -19.31 21.55
C ARG A 33 23.69 -18.08 20.88
N PRO A 34 23.00 -18.28 19.77
CA PRO A 34 22.18 -17.21 19.19
C PRO A 34 21.26 -16.66 20.28
N THR A 35 20.96 -15.36 20.22
CA THR A 35 20.14 -14.67 21.25
C THR A 35 18.77 -15.33 21.45
N TRP A 36 18.24 -16.02 20.42
CA TRP A 36 16.99 -16.80 20.49
C TRP A 36 17.11 -18.11 21.32
N GLU A 37 18.30 -18.59 21.64
CA GLU A 37 18.52 -19.75 22.53
C GLU A 37 18.71 -19.34 24.00
N SER A 38 18.60 -18.04 24.32
CA SER A 38 18.66 -17.58 25.69
C SER A 38 17.44 -18.08 26.50
N PRO A 39 17.62 -18.57 27.77
CA PRO A 39 16.53 -19.14 28.53
C PRO A 39 15.31 -18.23 28.72
N TRP A 40 15.51 -16.92 28.87
CA TRP A 40 14.42 -15.96 28.98
C TRP A 40 13.67 -15.75 27.66
N LEU A 41 14.36 -15.88 26.52
CA LEU A 41 13.75 -15.83 25.22
C LEU A 41 13.02 -17.13 24.89
N GLN A 42 13.60 -18.29 25.25
CA GLN A 42 12.96 -19.59 25.12
C GLN A 42 11.68 -19.69 25.96
N GLN A 43 11.65 -19.11 27.16
CA GLN A 43 10.40 -18.99 27.94
C GLN A 43 9.32 -18.11 27.24
N ARG A 44 9.73 -17.15 26.40
CA ARG A 44 8.79 -16.37 25.57
C ARG A 44 8.45 -17.05 24.23
N LEU A 45 9.30 -17.97 23.79
CA LEU A 45 9.17 -18.71 22.51
C LEU A 45 8.44 -20.05 22.67
N VAL A 46 8.21 -20.50 23.90
CA VAL A 46 7.39 -21.70 24.14
C VAL A 46 5.98 -21.37 23.63
N ALA A 47 5.48 -22.24 22.77
CA ALA A 47 4.07 -22.26 22.38
C ALA A 47 3.22 -22.03 23.64
N ASP A 48 2.33 -21.05 23.59
CA ASP A 48 1.42 -20.76 24.69
C ASP A 48 0.31 -21.82 24.67
N PRO A 49 0.28 -22.79 25.59
CA PRO A 49 -0.71 -23.86 25.53
C PRO A 49 -2.15 -23.39 25.57
N ALA A 50 -2.40 -22.20 26.14
CA ALA A 50 -3.74 -21.59 26.11
C ALA A 50 -4.08 -21.12 24.71
N VAL A 51 -3.13 -20.58 23.96
CA VAL A 51 -3.32 -20.13 22.57
C VAL A 51 -3.43 -21.31 21.62
N GLU A 52 -2.66 -22.38 21.84
CA GLU A 52 -2.84 -23.62 21.09
C GLU A 52 -4.25 -24.18 21.29
N ALA A 53 -4.75 -24.23 22.54
CA ALA A 53 -6.12 -24.66 22.83
C ALA A 53 -7.19 -23.75 22.18
N ILE A 54 -6.96 -22.44 22.11
CA ILE A 54 -7.85 -21.51 21.40
C ILE A 54 -7.89 -21.85 19.91
N LEU A 55 -6.73 -22.12 19.29
CA LEU A 55 -6.65 -22.50 17.89
C LEU A 55 -7.29 -23.87 17.62
N ASP A 56 -7.04 -24.85 18.47
CA ASP A 56 -7.66 -26.19 18.38
C ASP A 56 -9.20 -26.09 18.46
N ASN A 57 -9.70 -25.30 19.41
CA ASN A 57 -11.14 -25.04 19.57
C ASN A 57 -11.73 -24.33 18.33
N TYR A 58 -10.98 -23.41 17.72
CA TYR A 58 -11.39 -22.75 16.48
C TYR A 58 -11.54 -23.75 15.34
N VAL A 59 -10.56 -24.61 15.12
CA VAL A 59 -10.60 -25.64 14.06
C VAL A 59 -11.68 -26.68 14.35
N ALA A 60 -11.80 -27.15 15.61
CA ALA A 60 -12.84 -28.07 16.03
C ALA A 60 -14.25 -27.47 15.83
N GLY A 61 -14.41 -26.18 16.13
CA GLY A 61 -15.66 -25.44 15.91
C GLY A 61 -16.04 -25.40 14.43
N LEU A 62 -15.09 -25.14 13.53
CA LEU A 62 -15.31 -25.16 12.08
C LEU A 62 -15.68 -26.56 11.60
N THR A 63 -14.97 -27.59 12.03
CA THR A 63 -15.26 -28.99 11.65
C THR A 63 -16.62 -29.45 12.18
N GLY A 64 -16.98 -29.05 13.40
CA GLY A 64 -18.28 -29.36 14.01
C GLY A 64 -19.48 -28.78 13.26
N ILE A 65 -19.29 -27.73 12.46
CA ILE A 65 -20.33 -27.13 11.61
C ILE A 65 -20.17 -27.48 10.12
N GLY A 66 -19.30 -28.45 9.79
CA GLY A 66 -19.20 -29.06 8.47
C GLY A 66 -18.11 -28.54 7.54
N PHE A 67 -17.21 -27.68 8.02
CA PHE A 67 -16.02 -27.31 7.22
C PHE A 67 -14.93 -28.38 7.33
N SER A 68 -14.21 -28.63 6.23
CA SER A 68 -13.11 -29.59 6.24
C SER A 68 -11.89 -29.00 6.95
N ALA A 69 -11.31 -29.76 7.88
CA ALA A 69 -10.14 -29.34 8.65
C ALA A 69 -8.91 -29.07 7.74
N ASP A 70 -8.78 -29.86 6.67
CA ASP A 70 -7.68 -29.72 5.72
C ASP A 70 -7.78 -28.52 4.80
N GLN A 71 -8.88 -27.79 4.85
CA GLN A 71 -9.13 -26.54 4.12
C GLN A 71 -9.00 -25.30 4.99
N GLN A 72 -8.31 -25.42 6.14
CA GLN A 72 -8.06 -24.33 7.06
C GLN A 72 -6.55 -24.17 7.24
N SER A 73 -6.06 -22.94 7.24
CA SER A 73 -4.66 -22.61 7.49
C SER A 73 -4.59 -21.38 8.38
N VAL A 74 -3.88 -21.49 9.51
CA VAL A 74 -3.75 -20.43 10.51
C VAL A 74 -2.32 -20.32 10.99
N ALA A 75 -1.85 -19.10 11.15
CA ALA A 75 -0.57 -18.78 11.77
C ALA A 75 -0.74 -17.59 12.71
N VAL A 76 -0.14 -17.65 13.89
CA VAL A 76 -0.12 -16.59 14.90
C VAL A 76 1.31 -16.43 15.41
N ASP A 77 1.85 -15.21 15.33
CA ASP A 77 3.19 -14.84 15.78
C ASP A 77 3.14 -13.70 16.78
N VAL A 78 4.03 -13.71 17.75
CA VAL A 78 4.34 -12.57 18.61
C VAL A 78 5.69 -11.99 18.20
N GLY A 79 5.69 -10.78 17.68
CA GLY A 79 6.87 -10.23 17.03
C GLY A 79 7.28 -11.10 15.83
N ARG A 80 8.46 -11.76 15.89
CA ARG A 80 8.96 -12.68 14.85
C ARG A 80 8.86 -14.15 15.25
N TYR A 81 8.21 -14.45 16.37
CA TYR A 81 8.22 -15.79 16.95
C TYR A 81 6.88 -16.48 16.78
N PRO A 82 6.87 -17.69 16.21
CA PRO A 82 5.65 -18.48 16.07
C PRO A 82 5.12 -18.89 17.46
N VAL A 83 3.80 -18.71 17.66
CA VAL A 83 3.12 -19.05 18.93
C VAL A 83 2.10 -20.15 18.71
N ALA A 84 1.28 -20.08 17.67
CA ALA A 84 0.32 -21.12 17.35
C ALA A 84 0.21 -21.32 15.84
N ARG A 85 0.07 -22.56 15.41
CA ARG A 85 0.10 -22.98 14.02
C ARG A 85 -0.92 -24.07 13.74
N TYR A 86 -1.63 -23.90 12.62
CA TYR A 86 -2.45 -24.96 12.04
C TYR A 86 -2.29 -24.98 10.53
N GLN A 87 -1.69 -26.03 10.00
CA GLN A 87 -1.40 -26.20 8.56
C GLN A 87 -0.81 -24.94 7.91
N GLU A 88 0.04 -24.23 8.62
CA GLU A 88 0.53 -22.89 8.29
C GLU A 88 1.29 -22.81 6.97
N SER A 89 1.89 -23.93 6.51
CA SER A 89 2.62 -24.05 5.26
C SER A 89 1.74 -24.48 4.07
N ARG A 90 0.49 -24.87 4.34
CA ARG A 90 -0.44 -25.32 3.31
C ARG A 90 -0.93 -24.12 2.49
N ARG A 91 -0.76 -24.19 1.19
CA ARG A 91 -1.35 -23.23 0.25
C ARG A 91 -2.84 -23.47 0.12
N LEU A 92 -3.60 -22.39 0.26
CA LEU A 92 -5.04 -22.33 0.00
C LEU A 92 -5.34 -21.10 -0.87
N PRO A 93 -6.47 -21.07 -1.58
CA PRO A 93 -6.93 -19.87 -2.26
C PRO A 93 -6.97 -18.69 -1.28
N ALA A 94 -6.19 -17.65 -1.56
CA ALA A 94 -5.93 -16.57 -0.61
C ALA A 94 -6.78 -15.32 -0.86
N ALA A 95 -7.52 -15.30 -1.98
CA ALA A 95 -8.29 -14.13 -2.39
C ALA A 95 -7.42 -12.85 -2.31
N SER A 96 -7.96 -11.77 -1.79
CA SER A 96 -7.25 -10.49 -1.70
C SER A 96 -6.10 -10.44 -0.68
N LEU A 97 -5.74 -11.52 0.02
CA LEU A 97 -4.44 -11.58 0.71
C LEU A 97 -3.25 -11.61 -0.26
N THR A 98 -3.46 -12.01 -1.52
CA THR A 98 -2.50 -11.82 -2.63
C THR A 98 -1.96 -10.40 -2.68
N LYS A 99 -2.79 -9.41 -2.37
CA LYS A 99 -2.43 -7.98 -2.36
C LYS A 99 -1.33 -7.63 -1.35
N VAL A 100 -1.12 -8.45 -0.32
CA VAL A 100 0.00 -8.28 0.61
C VAL A 100 1.33 -8.50 -0.14
N ALA A 101 1.41 -9.54 -0.96
CA ALA A 101 2.59 -9.81 -1.79
C ALA A 101 2.80 -8.69 -2.84
N THR A 102 1.73 -8.22 -3.47
CA THR A 102 1.79 -7.13 -4.46
C THR A 102 2.17 -5.79 -3.80
N THR A 103 1.71 -5.53 -2.55
CA THR A 103 2.14 -4.36 -1.76
C THR A 103 3.66 -4.37 -1.54
N LEU A 104 4.21 -5.51 -1.12
CA LEU A 104 5.66 -5.64 -0.94
C LEU A 104 6.40 -5.43 -2.25
N ALA A 105 5.93 -6.04 -3.35
CA ALA A 105 6.55 -5.91 -4.66
C ALA A 105 6.59 -4.46 -5.16
N ALA A 106 5.53 -3.70 -4.92
CA ALA A 106 5.47 -2.27 -5.23
C ALA A 106 6.50 -1.46 -4.43
N LEU A 107 6.58 -1.71 -3.12
CA LEU A 107 7.56 -1.05 -2.24
C LEU A 107 9.01 -1.36 -2.64
N GLU A 108 9.31 -2.61 -2.99
CA GLU A 108 10.64 -3.03 -3.46
C GLU A 108 11.02 -2.38 -4.78
N ARG A 109 10.05 -2.19 -5.66
CA ARG A 109 10.29 -1.64 -7.00
C ARG A 109 10.42 -0.13 -7.01
N TYR A 110 9.62 0.58 -6.23
CA TYR A 110 9.44 2.03 -6.34
C TYR A 110 9.81 2.80 -5.07
N GLY A 111 9.78 2.16 -3.90
CA GLY A 111 9.89 2.87 -2.61
C GLY A 111 8.59 3.54 -2.18
N VAL A 112 8.57 4.11 -0.97
CA VAL A 112 7.37 4.69 -0.35
C VAL A 112 6.97 6.04 -0.93
N ASP A 113 7.96 6.83 -1.37
CA ASP A 113 7.79 8.23 -1.80
C ASP A 113 7.60 8.38 -3.32
N HIS A 114 7.54 7.28 -4.06
CA HIS A 114 7.37 7.34 -5.51
C HIS A 114 6.05 8.03 -5.89
N GLU A 115 6.12 8.97 -6.82
CA GLU A 115 4.98 9.67 -7.41
C GLU A 115 4.92 9.37 -8.91
N PHE A 116 3.74 9.01 -9.40
CA PHE A 116 3.49 8.87 -10.84
C PHE A 116 3.27 10.24 -11.45
N GLU A 117 3.79 10.46 -12.66
CA GLU A 117 3.65 11.74 -13.35
C GLU A 117 2.69 11.64 -14.53
N THR A 118 1.68 12.50 -14.57
CA THR A 118 0.86 12.77 -15.77
C THR A 118 1.23 14.14 -16.29
N ARG A 119 1.58 14.25 -17.57
CA ARG A 119 1.98 15.52 -18.18
C ARG A 119 0.94 15.99 -19.18
N VAL A 120 0.68 17.30 -19.18
CA VAL A 120 -0.20 17.95 -20.16
C VAL A 120 0.62 18.90 -21.01
N GLY A 121 0.59 18.68 -22.31
CA GLY A 121 1.25 19.48 -23.32
C GLY A 121 0.26 19.92 -24.38
N TRP A 122 0.77 20.61 -25.42
CA TRP A 122 -0.05 21.08 -26.54
C TRP A 122 0.73 21.00 -27.84
N SER A 123 -0.01 21.03 -28.96
CA SER A 123 0.49 21.34 -30.29
C SER A 123 -0.27 22.53 -30.86
N GLY A 124 0.36 23.32 -31.77
CA GLY A 124 -0.25 24.49 -32.32
C GLY A 124 0.01 25.78 -31.53
N THR A 125 -0.92 26.75 -31.58
CA THR A 125 -0.77 28.07 -30.98
C THR A 125 -1.90 28.41 -30.01
N ILE A 126 -1.61 29.22 -29.00
CA ILE A 126 -2.60 29.68 -28.03
C ILE A 126 -2.84 31.16 -28.26
N VAL A 127 -4.10 31.53 -28.60
CA VAL A 127 -4.51 32.91 -28.89
C VAL A 127 -5.78 33.23 -28.11
N ASN A 128 -5.76 34.27 -27.32
CA ASN A 128 -6.93 34.77 -26.55
C ASN A 128 -7.70 33.67 -25.83
N GLY A 129 -6.99 32.80 -25.12
CA GLY A 129 -7.59 31.71 -24.34
C GLY A 129 -8.03 30.48 -25.14
N THR A 130 -7.76 30.48 -26.44
CA THR A 130 -8.07 29.35 -27.33
C THR A 130 -6.78 28.70 -27.83
N LEU A 131 -6.65 27.40 -27.54
CA LEU A 131 -5.64 26.55 -28.15
C LEU A 131 -6.09 26.15 -29.55
N GLN A 132 -5.44 26.71 -30.59
CA GLN A 132 -5.62 26.33 -31.97
C GLN A 132 -4.72 25.13 -32.30
N GLY A 133 -5.14 23.96 -31.88
CA GLY A 133 -4.38 22.72 -31.98
C GLY A 133 -4.86 21.69 -30.96
N ASP A 134 -4.07 20.67 -30.70
CA ASP A 134 -4.41 19.56 -29.84
C ASP A 134 -3.88 19.76 -28.41
N LEU A 135 -4.65 19.32 -27.42
CA LEU A 135 -4.19 19.12 -26.04
C LEU A 135 -3.65 17.71 -25.93
N ILE A 136 -2.43 17.53 -25.41
CA ILE A 136 -1.74 16.24 -25.32
C ILE A 136 -1.68 15.84 -23.86
N VAL A 137 -2.08 14.60 -23.52
CA VAL A 137 -1.94 14.02 -22.19
C VAL A 137 -1.04 12.81 -22.27
N GLN A 138 0.08 12.86 -21.58
CA GLN A 138 1.01 11.74 -21.41
C GLN A 138 0.75 11.09 -20.06
N GLY A 139 0.31 9.82 -20.06
CA GLY A 139 0.06 9.06 -18.85
C GLY A 139 1.33 8.50 -18.23
N GLY A 140 1.38 8.50 -16.89
CA GLY A 140 2.44 7.86 -16.10
C GLY A 140 1.98 6.60 -15.39
N TYR A 141 0.84 6.04 -15.78
CA TYR A 141 0.24 4.85 -15.18
C TYR A 141 -0.14 5.02 -13.70
N ASP A 142 -0.59 6.24 -13.31
CA ASP A 142 -1.10 6.51 -11.96
C ASP A 142 -2.35 5.67 -11.67
N PRO A 143 -2.31 4.72 -10.72
CA PRO A 143 -3.46 3.87 -10.44
C PRO A 143 -4.59 4.60 -9.70
N LEU A 144 -4.34 5.82 -9.20
CA LEU A 144 -5.30 6.63 -8.44
C LEU A 144 -5.60 7.99 -9.09
N PHE A 145 -5.41 8.14 -10.40
CA PHE A 145 -5.89 9.32 -11.11
C PHE A 145 -7.42 9.25 -11.24
N VAL A 146 -8.12 10.02 -10.43
CA VAL A 146 -9.59 9.99 -10.29
C VAL A 146 -10.23 11.34 -10.66
N TRP A 147 -11.55 11.45 -10.54
CA TRP A 147 -12.30 12.66 -10.92
C TRP A 147 -11.72 13.93 -10.31
N GLU A 148 -11.37 13.90 -9.04
CA GLU A 148 -10.83 15.04 -8.29
C GLU A 148 -9.54 15.57 -8.94
N GLU A 149 -8.69 14.71 -9.46
CA GLU A 149 -7.45 15.06 -10.16
C GLU A 149 -7.76 15.69 -11.50
N GLY A 150 -8.68 15.11 -12.28
CA GLY A 150 -9.12 15.66 -13.56
C GLY A 150 -9.80 17.02 -13.43
N ILE A 151 -10.60 17.23 -12.40
CA ILE A 151 -11.26 18.50 -12.10
C ILE A 151 -10.22 19.59 -11.79
N THR A 152 -9.27 19.30 -10.90
CA THR A 152 -8.24 20.28 -10.54
C THR A 152 -7.25 20.53 -11.66
N LEU A 153 -6.97 19.54 -12.49
CA LEU A 153 -6.18 19.72 -13.72
C LEU A 153 -6.88 20.68 -14.71
N GLY A 154 -8.21 20.53 -14.88
CA GLY A 154 -9.02 21.46 -15.67
C GLY A 154 -8.96 22.90 -15.13
N ASN A 155 -9.04 23.06 -13.80
CA ASN A 155 -8.89 24.37 -13.16
C ASN A 155 -7.50 24.96 -13.39
N THR A 156 -6.44 24.14 -13.37
CA THR A 156 -5.07 24.57 -13.65
C THR A 156 -4.91 25.06 -15.10
N LEU A 157 -5.52 24.37 -16.06
CA LEU A 157 -5.53 24.84 -17.47
C LEU A 157 -6.24 26.18 -17.62
N GLN A 158 -7.35 26.41 -16.92
CA GLN A 158 -8.03 27.71 -16.91
C GLN A 158 -7.18 28.80 -16.26
N GLN A 159 -6.43 28.51 -15.20
CA GLN A 159 -5.48 29.47 -14.61
C GLN A 159 -4.37 29.85 -15.60
N LEU A 160 -3.97 28.94 -16.49
CA LEU A 160 -3.07 29.22 -17.60
C LEU A 160 -3.73 29.99 -18.75
N GLY A 161 -5.03 30.30 -18.65
CA GLY A 161 -5.79 31.04 -19.66
C GLY A 161 -6.36 30.15 -20.74
N ILE A 162 -6.30 28.81 -20.67
CA ILE A 162 -6.87 27.92 -21.69
C ILE A 162 -8.33 27.64 -21.36
N GLN A 163 -9.24 28.16 -22.14
CA GLN A 163 -10.70 27.96 -22.02
C GLN A 163 -11.26 27.06 -23.12
N GLN A 164 -10.59 27.05 -24.28
CA GLN A 164 -11.04 26.29 -25.44
C GLN A 164 -9.87 25.64 -26.18
N VAL A 165 -10.12 24.42 -26.68
CA VAL A 165 -9.21 23.64 -27.52
C VAL A 165 -9.96 23.29 -28.79
N THR A 166 -9.49 23.80 -29.97
CA THR A 166 -10.15 23.56 -31.26
C THR A 166 -9.88 22.16 -31.81
N GLY A 167 -8.76 21.58 -31.45
CA GLY A 167 -8.35 20.24 -31.83
C GLY A 167 -8.84 19.16 -30.89
N SER A 168 -8.11 18.07 -30.82
CA SER A 168 -8.41 16.85 -30.10
C SER A 168 -7.76 16.86 -28.72
N LEU A 169 -8.26 15.98 -27.82
CA LEU A 169 -7.49 15.48 -26.68
C LEU A 169 -6.71 14.25 -27.13
N VAL A 170 -5.39 14.35 -27.20
CA VAL A 170 -4.52 13.26 -27.65
C VAL A 170 -3.89 12.60 -26.44
N VAL A 171 -4.23 11.34 -26.21
CA VAL A 171 -3.69 10.50 -25.12
C VAL A 171 -2.52 9.70 -25.67
N ILE A 172 -1.39 9.76 -24.98
CA ILE A 172 -0.19 8.96 -25.25
C ILE A 172 0.25 8.21 -23.98
N ASP A 173 0.95 7.12 -24.19
CA ASP A 173 1.41 6.23 -23.14
C ASP A 173 0.26 5.66 -22.28
N GLN A 174 0.54 5.27 -21.05
CA GLN A 174 -0.39 4.58 -20.16
C GLN A 174 -1.19 5.58 -19.30
N PHE A 175 -2.12 6.30 -19.92
CA PHE A 175 -3.05 7.14 -19.17
C PHE A 175 -4.24 6.31 -18.69
N VAL A 176 -4.50 6.36 -17.39
CA VAL A 176 -5.56 5.66 -16.69
C VAL A 176 -6.35 6.69 -15.88
N MET A 177 -7.68 6.55 -15.85
CA MET A 177 -8.54 7.39 -15.03
C MET A 177 -9.74 6.61 -14.46
N ASN A 178 -10.07 6.83 -13.19
CA ASN A 178 -11.19 6.17 -12.50
C ASN A 178 -11.18 4.64 -12.68
N PHE A 179 -10.00 4.02 -12.53
CA PHE A 179 -9.79 2.58 -12.64
C PHE A 179 -10.09 2.00 -14.03
N ASN A 180 -10.21 2.85 -15.05
CA ASN A 180 -10.33 2.41 -16.43
C ASN A 180 -8.92 2.38 -17.06
N THR A 181 -8.50 1.22 -17.56
CA THR A 181 -7.17 1.01 -18.16
C THR A 181 -7.16 1.17 -19.69
N ASP A 182 -8.32 1.40 -20.32
CA ASP A 182 -8.41 1.77 -21.72
C ASP A 182 -8.08 3.26 -21.89
N PRO A 183 -7.01 3.62 -22.66
CA PRO A 183 -6.59 5.02 -22.77
C PRO A 183 -7.60 5.93 -23.45
N LEU A 184 -8.41 5.39 -24.39
CA LEU A 184 -9.45 6.17 -25.06
C LEU A 184 -10.57 6.53 -24.09
N ALA A 185 -11.08 5.54 -23.36
CA ALA A 185 -12.10 5.74 -22.34
C ALA A 185 -11.61 6.65 -21.21
N SER A 186 -10.36 6.47 -20.75
CA SER A 186 -9.74 7.35 -19.74
C SER A 186 -9.62 8.80 -20.23
N GLY A 187 -9.29 9.00 -21.51
CA GLY A 187 -9.27 10.31 -22.12
C GLY A 187 -10.66 10.97 -22.18
N GLU A 188 -11.72 10.20 -22.47
CA GLU A 188 -13.11 10.72 -22.44
C GLU A 188 -13.54 11.12 -21.03
N LEU A 189 -13.17 10.35 -20.01
CA LEU A 189 -13.39 10.71 -18.59
C LEU A 189 -12.65 12.01 -18.24
N LEU A 190 -11.40 12.16 -18.68
CA LEU A 190 -10.64 13.39 -18.43
C LEU A 190 -11.27 14.60 -19.14
N LYS A 191 -11.66 14.44 -20.41
CA LYS A 191 -12.37 15.49 -21.17
C LYS A 191 -13.65 15.92 -20.46
N GLN A 192 -14.41 14.96 -19.91
CA GLN A 192 -15.60 15.22 -19.10
C GLN A 192 -15.26 15.94 -17.81
N ALA A 193 -14.23 15.50 -17.07
CA ALA A 193 -13.83 16.11 -15.80
C ALA A 193 -13.46 17.58 -15.94
N MET A 194 -12.80 17.95 -17.05
CA MET A 194 -12.35 19.32 -17.32
C MET A 194 -13.46 20.29 -17.75
N ASN A 195 -14.68 19.82 -18.00
CA ASN A 195 -15.80 20.66 -18.41
C ASN A 195 -17.07 20.40 -17.60
N SER A 196 -17.36 21.25 -16.64
CA SER A 196 -18.51 21.09 -15.75
C SER A 196 -19.89 21.08 -16.45
N ALA A 197 -19.99 21.62 -17.67
CA ALA A 197 -21.22 21.53 -18.47
C ALA A 197 -21.50 20.09 -18.96
N ALA A 198 -20.49 19.21 -18.96
CA ALA A 198 -20.60 17.82 -19.37
C ALA A 198 -20.71 16.84 -18.18
N TRP A 199 -20.79 17.33 -16.94
CA TRP A 199 -20.79 16.47 -15.76
C TRP A 199 -22.10 15.71 -15.60
N GLY A 200 -21.98 14.43 -15.29
CA GLY A 200 -23.07 13.60 -14.78
C GLY A 200 -23.04 13.56 -13.23
N TRP A 201 -24.00 12.85 -12.66
CA TRP A 201 -24.16 12.73 -11.21
C TRP A 201 -22.91 12.19 -10.48
N GLU A 202 -22.15 11.31 -11.12
CA GLU A 202 -20.92 10.73 -10.55
C GLU A 202 -19.86 11.80 -10.33
N VAL A 203 -19.63 12.65 -11.33
CA VAL A 203 -18.66 13.73 -11.25
C VAL A 203 -19.09 14.78 -10.23
N GLU A 204 -20.38 15.15 -10.23
CA GLU A 204 -20.95 16.08 -9.25
C GLU A 204 -20.80 15.53 -7.80
N LYS A 205 -21.01 14.24 -7.62
CA LYS A 205 -20.81 13.59 -6.31
C LYS A 205 -19.36 13.67 -5.86
N GLN A 206 -18.41 13.41 -6.75
CA GLN A 206 -16.98 13.49 -6.42
C GLN A 206 -16.52 14.95 -6.25
N TYR A 207 -17.04 15.88 -7.05
CA TYR A 207 -16.77 17.31 -6.84
C TYR A 207 -17.20 17.79 -5.44
N ALA A 208 -18.30 17.25 -4.91
CA ALA A 208 -18.76 17.58 -3.56
C ALA A 208 -17.80 17.15 -2.42
N THR A 209 -16.82 16.27 -2.71
CA THR A 209 -15.77 15.86 -1.76
C THR A 209 -14.58 16.82 -1.73
N LEU A 210 -14.45 17.67 -2.74
CA LEU A 210 -13.40 18.69 -2.81
C LEU A 210 -13.64 19.82 -1.81
N PRO A 211 -12.61 20.60 -1.44
CA PRO A 211 -12.75 21.74 -0.56
C PRO A 211 -13.82 22.72 -1.02
N ALA A 212 -14.59 23.25 -0.07
CA ALA A 212 -15.59 24.28 -0.38
C ALA A 212 -14.95 25.46 -1.13
N GLY A 213 -15.60 25.90 -2.21
CA GLY A 213 -15.09 27.00 -3.07
C GLY A 213 -14.12 26.53 -4.15
N THR A 214 -13.86 25.22 -4.31
CA THR A 214 -13.12 24.71 -5.48
C THR A 214 -13.86 25.13 -6.77
N PRO A 215 -13.20 25.80 -7.72
CA PRO A 215 -13.85 26.19 -8.99
C PRO A 215 -14.31 24.97 -9.80
N LYS A 216 -15.39 25.13 -10.56
CA LYS A 216 -15.80 24.14 -11.56
C LYS A 216 -15.10 24.47 -12.90
N PRO A 217 -14.33 23.57 -13.48
CA PRO A 217 -13.65 23.79 -14.73
C PRO A 217 -14.64 23.89 -15.91
N THR A 218 -14.27 24.69 -16.92
CA THR A 218 -15.08 24.92 -18.12
C THR A 218 -14.27 24.81 -19.40
N VAL A 219 -13.19 24.01 -19.41
CA VAL A 219 -12.34 23.82 -20.60
C VAL A 219 -13.10 23.03 -21.66
N GLN A 220 -13.34 23.63 -22.80
CA GLN A 220 -14.06 23.03 -23.92
C GLN A 220 -13.09 22.43 -24.93
N ILE A 221 -13.09 21.14 -25.14
CA ILE A 221 -12.32 20.45 -26.16
C ILE A 221 -13.27 20.07 -27.32
N GLN A 222 -13.14 20.71 -28.47
CA GLN A 222 -14.08 20.54 -29.60
C GLN A 222 -13.87 19.22 -30.36
N GLY A 223 -12.62 18.83 -30.54
CA GLY A 223 -12.29 17.60 -31.25
C GLY A 223 -12.50 16.33 -30.42
N PRO A 224 -12.42 15.14 -31.01
CA PRO A 224 -12.54 13.88 -30.35
C PRO A 224 -11.32 13.56 -29.44
N VAL A 225 -11.47 12.59 -28.55
CA VAL A 225 -10.32 11.96 -27.90
C VAL A 225 -9.66 11.02 -28.92
N LYS A 226 -8.33 11.00 -28.93
CA LYS A 226 -7.51 10.11 -29.77
C LYS A 226 -6.42 9.47 -28.94
N VAL A 227 -6.13 8.22 -29.22
CA VAL A 227 -4.94 7.55 -28.70
C VAL A 227 -3.87 7.52 -29.78
N ALA A 228 -2.66 7.95 -29.46
CA ALA A 228 -1.58 8.08 -30.42
C ALA A 228 -0.26 7.50 -29.87
N SER A 229 0.67 7.22 -30.77
CA SER A 229 2.03 6.84 -30.39
C SER A 229 2.80 8.05 -29.84
N ALA A 230 3.55 7.84 -28.75
CA ALA A 230 4.26 8.90 -28.07
C ALA A 230 5.28 9.62 -28.95
N ALA A 231 6.20 8.92 -29.61
CA ALA A 231 7.30 9.53 -30.34
C ALA A 231 6.85 10.53 -31.44
N PRO A 232 5.94 10.18 -32.38
CA PRO A 232 5.49 11.13 -33.38
C PRO A 232 4.65 12.28 -32.78
N THR A 233 3.88 12.04 -31.73
CA THR A 233 3.08 13.11 -31.09
C THR A 233 3.98 14.10 -30.35
N LEU A 234 4.98 13.61 -29.63
CA LEU A 234 5.94 14.45 -28.91
C LEU A 234 6.82 15.27 -29.85
N ALA A 235 7.13 14.74 -31.06
CA ALA A 235 7.83 15.51 -32.11
C ALA A 235 7.04 16.73 -32.65
N GLN A 236 5.71 16.71 -32.50
CA GLN A 236 4.80 17.80 -32.92
C GLN A 236 4.36 18.66 -31.73
N ALA A 237 4.69 18.29 -30.52
CA ALA A 237 4.34 19.05 -29.33
C ALA A 237 5.08 20.40 -29.30
N SER A 238 4.35 21.47 -28.99
CA SER A 238 4.90 22.80 -28.78
C SER A 238 5.56 22.96 -27.40
N GLY A 239 5.20 22.12 -26.45
CA GLY A 239 5.77 22.11 -25.10
C GLY A 239 4.89 21.44 -24.05
N TRP A 240 5.29 21.61 -22.80
CA TRP A 240 4.57 21.10 -21.63
C TRP A 240 4.01 22.24 -20.78
N LEU A 241 2.71 22.17 -20.45
CA LEU A 241 2.00 23.14 -19.63
C LEU A 241 2.02 22.77 -18.15
N VAL A 242 1.64 21.52 -17.87
CA VAL A 242 1.42 21.05 -16.51
C VAL A 242 2.08 19.70 -16.33
N ARG A 243 2.71 19.51 -15.18
CA ARG A 243 3.11 18.24 -14.63
C ARG A 243 2.25 17.96 -13.39
N HIS A 244 1.35 17.01 -13.51
CA HIS A 244 0.60 16.49 -12.37
C HIS A 244 1.40 15.37 -11.72
N ARG A 245 1.55 15.41 -10.40
CA ARG A 245 2.13 14.34 -9.60
C ARG A 245 1.04 13.65 -8.79
N SER A 246 1.08 12.33 -8.77
CA SER A 246 0.18 11.54 -7.93
C SER A 246 0.43 11.79 -6.43
N LEU A 247 -0.38 11.19 -5.59
CA LEU A 247 0.00 10.96 -4.19
C LEU A 247 1.23 10.05 -4.11
N PRO A 248 2.04 10.12 -3.03
CA PRO A 248 3.11 9.17 -2.78
C PRO A 248 2.59 7.73 -2.76
N LEU A 249 3.40 6.78 -3.23
CA LEU A 249 3.00 5.36 -3.35
C LEU A 249 2.47 4.79 -2.03
N ALA A 250 3.06 5.12 -0.88
CA ALA A 250 2.56 4.67 0.42
C ALA A 250 1.09 5.04 0.64
N VAL A 251 0.70 6.26 0.27
CA VAL A 251 -0.68 6.76 0.40
C VAL A 251 -1.62 6.06 -0.59
N ILE A 252 -1.16 5.84 -1.82
CA ILE A 252 -1.89 5.09 -2.84
C ILE A 252 -2.12 3.66 -2.36
N LEU A 253 -1.08 2.97 -1.82
CA LEU A 253 -1.20 1.63 -1.29
C LEU A 253 -2.17 1.56 -0.10
N LYS A 254 -2.20 2.57 0.77
CA LYS A 254 -3.21 2.68 1.85
C LYS A 254 -4.62 2.68 1.27
N ALA A 255 -4.90 3.54 0.31
CA ALA A 255 -6.20 3.61 -0.38
C ALA A 255 -6.55 2.27 -1.05
N MET A 256 -5.59 1.69 -1.77
CA MET A 256 -5.75 0.40 -2.44
C MET A 256 -6.09 -0.73 -1.47
N ASN A 257 -5.50 -0.76 -0.29
CA ASN A 257 -5.77 -1.77 0.74
C ASN A 257 -7.12 -1.56 1.44
N ILE A 258 -7.53 -0.31 1.68
CA ILE A 258 -8.84 0.03 2.27
C ILE A 258 -9.98 -0.45 1.35
N TYR A 259 -9.93 -0.07 0.06
CA TYR A 259 -11.01 -0.35 -0.89
C TYR A 259 -10.85 -1.68 -1.63
N SER A 260 -9.66 -2.25 -1.62
CA SER A 260 -9.33 -3.54 -2.25
C SER A 260 -9.67 -3.63 -3.75
N ASN A 261 -9.58 -2.51 -4.50
CA ASN A 261 -9.90 -2.41 -5.93
C ASN A 261 -8.98 -3.28 -6.78
N ASN A 262 -9.53 -4.28 -7.48
CA ASN A 262 -8.74 -5.25 -8.22
C ASN A 262 -7.98 -4.63 -9.39
N VAL A 263 -8.56 -3.65 -10.10
CA VAL A 263 -7.92 -3.04 -11.27
C VAL A 263 -6.61 -2.36 -10.89
N MET A 264 -6.62 -1.56 -9.81
CA MET A 264 -5.40 -0.91 -9.31
C MET A 264 -4.31 -1.94 -8.96
N TRP A 265 -4.69 -3.07 -8.36
CA TRP A 265 -3.76 -4.12 -7.98
C TRP A 265 -3.15 -4.85 -9.18
N GLU A 266 -3.92 -5.06 -10.26
CA GLU A 266 -3.38 -5.59 -11.51
C GLU A 266 -2.39 -4.61 -12.16
N MET A 267 -2.70 -3.31 -12.14
CA MET A 267 -1.79 -2.28 -12.63
C MET A 267 -0.45 -2.32 -11.87
N VAL A 268 -0.49 -2.28 -10.55
CA VAL A 268 0.70 -2.27 -9.70
C VAL A 268 1.49 -3.58 -9.81
N ALA A 269 0.82 -4.72 -9.90
CA ALA A 269 1.48 -6.00 -10.15
C ALA A 269 2.22 -6.01 -11.49
N ASN A 270 1.58 -5.52 -12.57
CA ASN A 270 2.20 -5.42 -13.89
C ASN A 270 3.45 -4.53 -13.87
N LEU A 271 3.39 -3.40 -13.18
CA LEU A 271 4.54 -2.53 -12.95
C LEU A 271 5.67 -3.21 -12.16
N SER A 272 5.35 -4.21 -11.36
CA SER A 272 6.29 -4.97 -10.53
C SER A 272 6.79 -6.27 -11.20
N GLY A 273 6.56 -6.44 -12.50
CA GLY A 273 6.98 -7.61 -13.28
C GLY A 273 5.92 -8.71 -13.37
N GLY A 274 4.66 -8.38 -13.14
CA GLY A 274 3.54 -9.29 -13.17
C GLY A 274 3.53 -10.28 -11.98
N PRO A 275 2.65 -11.29 -12.00
CA PRO A 275 2.56 -12.28 -10.94
C PRO A 275 3.89 -12.99 -10.67
N ALA A 276 4.66 -13.31 -11.69
CA ALA A 276 5.97 -13.95 -11.57
C ALA A 276 6.99 -13.04 -10.85
N GLY A 277 6.97 -11.74 -11.14
CA GLY A 277 7.80 -10.75 -10.44
C GLY A 277 7.44 -10.64 -8.96
N VAL A 278 6.15 -10.64 -8.64
CA VAL A 278 5.64 -10.63 -7.26
C VAL A 278 6.08 -11.87 -6.49
N VAL A 279 5.95 -13.07 -7.08
CA VAL A 279 6.40 -14.34 -6.47
C VAL A 279 7.91 -14.31 -6.21
N LYS A 280 8.70 -13.87 -7.19
CA LYS A 280 10.16 -13.77 -7.03
C LYS A 280 10.56 -12.86 -5.87
N ILE A 281 9.89 -11.72 -5.70
CA ILE A 281 10.15 -10.80 -4.58
C ILE A 281 9.74 -11.44 -3.25
N ALA A 282 8.61 -12.15 -3.21
CA ALA A 282 8.16 -12.87 -2.03
C ALA A 282 9.19 -13.93 -1.57
N GLU A 283 9.74 -14.70 -2.50
CA GLU A 283 10.79 -15.69 -2.19
C GLU A 283 12.09 -15.03 -1.70
N GLN A 284 12.46 -13.87 -2.24
CA GLN A 284 13.66 -13.12 -1.80
C GLN A 284 13.57 -12.63 -0.35
N VAL A 285 12.38 -12.39 0.18
CA VAL A 285 12.19 -11.99 1.59
C VAL A 285 11.97 -13.18 2.53
N GLY A 286 12.05 -14.41 2.04
CA GLY A 286 12.03 -15.62 2.84
C GLY A 286 10.72 -16.42 2.81
N VAL A 287 9.80 -16.11 1.90
CA VAL A 287 8.69 -17.04 1.63
C VAL A 287 9.25 -18.33 1.06
N ALA A 288 8.94 -19.46 1.68
CA ALA A 288 9.47 -20.74 1.25
C ALA A 288 8.95 -21.14 -0.14
N PRO A 289 9.79 -21.76 -0.98
CA PRO A 289 9.36 -22.28 -2.27
C PRO A 289 8.13 -23.19 -2.12
N GLY A 290 7.13 -22.97 -2.96
CA GLY A 290 5.90 -23.76 -2.94
C GLY A 290 4.82 -23.23 -1.95
N GLU A 291 5.06 -22.15 -1.20
CA GLU A 291 4.05 -21.54 -0.33
C GLU A 291 3.31 -20.36 -0.95
N ILE A 292 3.69 -19.95 -2.15
CA ILE A 292 3.05 -18.92 -2.94
C ILE A 292 2.89 -19.37 -4.39
N SER A 293 1.73 -19.12 -4.98
CA SER A 293 1.46 -19.31 -6.41
C SER A 293 0.44 -18.27 -6.85
N LEU A 294 0.79 -17.44 -7.82
CA LEU A 294 -0.05 -16.34 -8.27
C LEU A 294 -0.25 -16.39 -9.78
N ILE A 295 -1.48 -16.12 -10.23
CA ILE A 295 -1.82 -15.93 -11.65
C ILE A 295 -2.14 -14.45 -11.95
N ASN A 296 -2.38 -13.64 -10.93
CA ASN A 296 -2.63 -12.20 -11.04
C ASN A 296 -2.21 -11.46 -9.76
N GLY A 297 -2.27 -10.12 -9.78
CA GLY A 297 -1.84 -9.28 -8.66
C GLY A 297 -2.91 -9.00 -7.62
N SER A 298 -4.17 -9.20 -7.96
CA SER A 298 -5.32 -8.85 -7.09
C SER A 298 -5.81 -10.00 -6.22
N GLY A 299 -5.53 -11.24 -6.62
CA GLY A 299 -6.05 -12.44 -5.97
C GLY A 299 -7.46 -12.82 -6.41
N LEU A 300 -7.92 -12.30 -7.56
CA LEU A 300 -9.18 -12.72 -8.15
C LEU A 300 -9.02 -14.12 -8.75
N GLY A 301 -9.82 -15.07 -8.27
CA GLY A 301 -9.76 -16.48 -8.64
C GLY A 301 -9.03 -17.36 -7.61
N GLU A 302 -9.37 -18.64 -7.58
CA GLU A 302 -8.89 -19.61 -6.59
C GLU A 302 -7.46 -20.11 -6.86
N ASP A 303 -6.91 -19.85 -8.05
CA ASP A 303 -5.54 -20.22 -8.42
C ASP A 303 -4.47 -19.31 -7.77
N ASN A 304 -4.88 -18.19 -7.18
CA ASN A 304 -4.00 -17.36 -6.36
C ASN A 304 -3.93 -17.95 -4.94
N GLN A 305 -2.86 -18.66 -4.65
CA GLN A 305 -2.72 -19.43 -3.43
C GLN A 305 -1.53 -18.97 -2.59
N LEU A 306 -1.76 -18.85 -1.29
CA LEU A 306 -0.76 -18.52 -0.28
C LEU A 306 -0.92 -19.46 0.93
N SER A 307 0.16 -19.70 1.64
CA SER A 307 0.11 -20.27 2.99
C SER A 307 -0.05 -19.15 4.04
N ALA A 308 -0.61 -19.46 5.20
CA ALA A 308 -0.71 -18.49 6.30
C ALA A 308 0.68 -18.00 6.76
N ARG A 309 1.67 -18.90 6.78
CA ARG A 309 3.07 -18.55 7.08
C ARG A 309 3.65 -17.57 6.07
N ALA A 310 3.44 -17.82 4.78
CA ALA A 310 3.89 -16.90 3.73
C ALA A 310 3.32 -15.50 3.91
N VAL A 311 2.04 -15.37 4.26
CA VAL A 311 1.40 -14.07 4.49
C VAL A 311 2.06 -13.33 5.66
N ILE A 312 2.36 -14.00 6.79
CA ILE A 312 3.06 -13.37 7.93
C ILE A 312 4.46 -12.90 7.52
N VAL A 313 5.23 -13.74 6.81
CA VAL A 313 6.56 -13.37 6.31
C VAL A 313 6.50 -12.10 5.46
N LEU A 314 5.53 -12.03 4.54
CA LEU A 314 5.32 -10.84 3.69
C LEU A 314 4.98 -9.60 4.51
N MET A 315 4.07 -9.70 5.50
CA MET A 315 3.68 -8.57 6.34
C MET A 315 4.85 -8.06 7.19
N GLN A 316 5.65 -8.96 7.77
CA GLN A 316 6.83 -8.60 8.53
C GLN A 316 7.92 -7.98 7.65
N ALA A 317 8.06 -8.42 6.39
CA ALA A 317 8.94 -7.81 5.41
C ALA A 317 8.48 -6.39 5.06
N ILE A 318 7.18 -6.17 4.84
CA ILE A 318 6.61 -4.83 4.64
C ILE A 318 6.92 -3.93 5.84
N GLN A 319 6.66 -4.41 7.07
CA GLN A 319 6.97 -3.66 8.29
C GLN A 319 8.45 -3.23 8.34
N ALA A 320 9.37 -4.15 8.02
CA ALA A 320 10.80 -3.86 8.00
C ALA A 320 11.19 -2.81 6.94
N ARG A 321 10.52 -2.82 5.77
CA ARG A 321 10.75 -1.84 4.70
C ARG A 321 10.24 -0.44 5.03
N LEU A 322 9.23 -0.33 5.87
CA LEU A 322 8.62 0.94 6.26
C LEU A 322 9.37 1.66 7.39
N GLN A 323 10.03 0.91 8.29
CA GLN A 323 10.73 1.46 9.45
C GLN A 323 11.73 2.61 9.15
N PRO A 324 12.59 2.54 8.11
CA PRO A 324 13.51 3.63 7.79
C PRO A 324 12.83 4.97 7.45
N TYR A 325 11.55 4.93 7.06
CA TYR A 325 10.74 6.10 6.70
C TYR A 325 9.84 6.57 7.83
N ASN A 326 9.98 6.01 9.04
CA ASN A 326 9.07 6.23 10.17
C ASN A 326 7.60 5.85 9.87
N LEU A 327 7.41 4.97 8.91
CA LEU A 327 6.13 4.36 8.59
C LEU A 327 6.05 2.94 9.17
N ASN A 328 4.85 2.41 9.26
CA ASN A 328 4.61 1.07 9.77
C ASN A 328 3.46 0.38 9.00
N PHE A 329 3.17 -0.88 9.33
CA PHE A 329 2.16 -1.67 8.65
C PHE A 329 0.78 -1.01 8.62
N ALA A 330 0.38 -0.32 9.70
CA ALA A 330 -0.91 0.36 9.78
C ALA A 330 -1.00 1.61 8.88
N ASP A 331 0.13 2.13 8.40
CA ASP A 331 0.14 3.22 7.42
C ASP A 331 -0.26 2.75 6.01
N LEU A 332 -0.14 1.45 5.72
CA LEU A 332 -0.47 0.89 4.41
C LEU A 332 -1.74 0.02 4.42
N PHE A 333 -2.17 -0.48 5.57
CA PHE A 333 -3.33 -1.37 5.67
C PHE A 333 -4.45 -0.73 6.51
N PRO A 334 -5.72 -1.06 6.23
CA PRO A 334 -6.84 -0.49 6.98
C PRO A 334 -6.80 -0.87 8.45
N VAL A 335 -7.17 0.09 9.31
CA VAL A 335 -7.16 -0.02 10.77
C VAL A 335 -8.58 -0.10 11.30
N ALA A 336 -8.89 -1.15 12.06
CA ALA A 336 -10.20 -1.34 12.68
C ALA A 336 -10.52 -0.20 13.68
N GLY A 337 -11.73 0.33 13.57
CA GLY A 337 -12.20 1.48 14.35
C GLY A 337 -11.81 2.85 13.79
N THR A 338 -10.98 2.90 12.73
CA THR A 338 -10.56 4.15 12.08
C THR A 338 -10.93 4.17 10.60
N ASP A 339 -10.53 3.14 9.86
CA ASP A 339 -10.80 3.03 8.43
C ASP A 339 -12.09 2.26 8.16
N THR A 340 -12.76 2.58 7.06
CA THR A 340 -13.97 1.91 6.56
C THR A 340 -13.62 0.88 5.47
N GLY A 341 -14.31 0.90 4.34
CA GLY A 341 -14.06 0.02 3.21
C GLY A 341 -14.40 -1.43 3.53
N THR A 342 -13.44 -2.34 3.38
CA THR A 342 -13.68 -3.79 3.57
C THR A 342 -13.82 -4.22 5.03
N LEU A 343 -13.72 -3.30 5.99
CA LEU A 343 -13.86 -3.58 7.42
C LEU A 343 -15.24 -3.28 8.01
N ILE A 344 -16.16 -2.71 7.23
CA ILE A 344 -17.42 -2.16 7.73
C ILE A 344 -18.30 -3.20 8.46
N ASP A 345 -18.24 -4.47 8.05
CA ASP A 345 -19.04 -5.55 8.62
C ASP A 345 -18.20 -6.52 9.49
N ARG A 346 -17.05 -6.07 10.01
CA ARG A 346 -16.17 -6.92 10.82
C ARG A 346 -16.11 -6.46 12.27
N THR A 347 -16.06 -7.42 13.18
CA THR A 347 -15.89 -7.19 14.62
C THR A 347 -14.47 -7.60 15.03
N LEU A 348 -13.52 -6.69 14.82
CA LEU A 348 -12.09 -6.93 15.03
C LEU A 348 -11.58 -6.21 16.30
N PRO A 349 -10.47 -6.67 16.90
CA PRO A 349 -9.78 -5.92 17.93
C PRO A 349 -9.53 -4.48 17.50
N VAL A 350 -9.76 -3.52 18.40
CA VAL A 350 -9.58 -2.10 18.12
C VAL A 350 -8.10 -1.83 17.78
N ASN A 351 -7.86 -0.99 16.79
CA ASN A 351 -6.53 -0.71 16.24
C ASN A 351 -5.85 -1.91 15.56
N ALA A 352 -6.55 -3.00 15.29
CA ALA A 352 -6.02 -4.03 14.41
C ALA A 352 -5.83 -3.48 13.00
N SER A 353 -4.64 -3.64 12.45
CA SER A 353 -4.35 -3.31 11.04
C SER A 353 -4.39 -4.57 10.21
N VAL A 354 -5.28 -4.65 9.23
CA VAL A 354 -5.60 -5.93 8.58
C VAL A 354 -5.81 -5.81 7.08
N LYS A 355 -5.66 -6.94 6.38
CA LYS A 355 -6.13 -7.16 5.02
C LYS A 355 -7.16 -8.28 5.01
N THR A 356 -8.31 -8.03 4.40
CA THR A 356 -9.36 -9.02 4.16
C THR A 356 -9.21 -9.64 2.77
N GLY A 357 -9.63 -10.88 2.63
CA GLY A 357 -9.76 -11.58 1.35
C GLY A 357 -11.08 -12.33 1.27
N SER A 358 -11.79 -12.22 0.16
CA SER A 358 -13.09 -12.90 -0.03
C SER A 358 -13.27 -13.31 -1.48
N LEU A 359 -13.67 -14.56 -1.66
CA LEU A 359 -14.29 -15.12 -2.87
C LEU A 359 -15.54 -15.88 -2.45
N ALA A 360 -16.29 -16.45 -3.39
CA ALA A 360 -17.51 -17.18 -3.07
C ALA A 360 -17.32 -18.28 -2.00
N VAL A 361 -16.15 -18.95 -2.04
CA VAL A 361 -15.78 -20.06 -1.16
C VAL A 361 -14.52 -19.80 -0.35
N VAL A 362 -14.07 -18.55 -0.23
CA VAL A 362 -12.86 -18.18 0.50
C VAL A 362 -13.15 -17.03 1.47
N SER A 363 -12.81 -17.22 2.72
CA SER A 363 -12.65 -16.14 3.70
C SER A 363 -11.21 -16.11 4.19
N ALA A 364 -10.52 -15.00 3.97
CA ALA A 364 -9.16 -14.84 4.41
C ALA A 364 -8.99 -13.50 5.16
N LEU A 365 -8.21 -13.51 6.22
CA LEU A 365 -7.94 -12.36 7.07
C LEU A 365 -6.53 -12.44 7.61
N ALA A 366 -5.75 -11.39 7.45
CA ALA A 366 -4.40 -11.33 8.00
C ALA A 366 -4.05 -9.91 8.43
N GLY A 367 -3.17 -9.78 9.40
CA GLY A 367 -2.75 -8.47 9.90
C GLY A 367 -1.99 -8.54 11.20
N ALA A 368 -2.04 -7.42 11.91
CA ALA A 368 -1.47 -7.27 13.24
C ALA A 368 -2.48 -6.57 14.17
N PHE A 369 -2.52 -6.97 15.43
CA PHE A 369 -3.33 -6.29 16.44
C PHE A 369 -2.56 -6.11 17.75
N PRO A 370 -2.88 -5.05 18.52
CA PRO A 370 -2.22 -4.76 19.78
C PRO A 370 -2.82 -5.58 20.93
N THR A 371 -1.97 -6.03 21.86
CA THR A 371 -2.40 -6.65 23.11
C THR A 371 -1.65 -6.05 24.29
N ALA A 372 -2.19 -6.20 25.50
CA ALA A 372 -1.57 -5.66 26.70
C ALA A 372 -0.27 -6.41 27.10
N GLU A 373 -0.22 -7.73 26.87
CA GLU A 373 0.89 -8.57 27.30
C GLU A 373 1.96 -8.83 26.23
N LYS A 374 1.57 -8.84 24.95
CA LYS A 374 2.44 -9.27 23.83
C LYS A 374 2.77 -8.15 22.85
N ASP A 375 2.43 -6.90 23.16
CA ASP A 375 2.56 -5.76 22.26
C ASP A 375 1.84 -5.98 20.91
N VAL A 376 2.52 -6.54 19.92
CA VAL A 376 2.01 -6.78 18.58
C VAL A 376 1.92 -8.27 18.28
N VAL A 377 0.71 -8.69 17.95
CA VAL A 377 0.41 -10.06 17.50
C VAL A 377 0.14 -10.02 15.99
N TRP A 378 0.93 -10.76 15.23
CA TRP A 378 0.73 -11.01 13.80
C TRP A 378 -0.10 -12.25 13.59
N PHE A 379 -1.02 -12.23 12.64
CA PHE A 379 -1.84 -13.37 12.32
C PHE A 379 -2.16 -13.47 10.83
N ALA A 380 -2.39 -14.69 10.37
CA ALA A 380 -2.95 -14.97 9.07
C ALA A 380 -3.90 -16.17 9.18
N ILE A 381 -5.12 -16.02 8.67
CA ILE A 381 -6.18 -17.02 8.66
C ILE A 381 -6.67 -17.16 7.23
N ILE A 382 -6.62 -18.35 6.67
CA ILE A 382 -7.14 -18.66 5.34
C ILE A 382 -8.11 -19.83 5.48
N ASN A 383 -9.38 -19.56 5.21
CA ASN A 383 -10.44 -20.57 5.24
C ASN A 383 -11.01 -20.75 3.83
N TYR A 384 -11.09 -22.00 3.43
CA TYR A 384 -11.72 -22.42 2.19
C TYR A 384 -12.94 -23.28 2.50
N GLY A 385 -14.10 -22.95 1.91
CA GLY A 385 -15.36 -23.65 2.11
C GLY A 385 -16.58 -22.73 1.90
N ASN A 386 -17.74 -23.32 1.68
CA ASN A 386 -18.99 -22.58 1.50
C ASN A 386 -19.46 -21.95 2.82
N GLY A 387 -19.89 -20.71 2.81
CA GLY A 387 -20.42 -20.03 4.01
C GLY A 387 -19.55 -18.87 4.47
N LEU A 388 -19.32 -17.90 3.58
CA LEU A 388 -18.45 -16.74 3.79
C LEU A 388 -18.71 -16.00 5.12
N GLU A 389 -19.98 -15.72 5.45
CA GLU A 389 -20.31 -14.98 6.67
C GLU A 389 -20.05 -15.80 7.94
N THR A 390 -20.27 -17.12 7.88
CA THR A 390 -19.93 -18.03 8.98
C THR A 390 -18.41 -18.02 9.22
N LEU A 391 -17.63 -18.16 8.15
CA LEU A 391 -16.16 -18.13 8.26
C LEU A 391 -15.65 -16.80 8.81
N ARG A 392 -16.20 -15.66 8.35
CA ARG A 392 -15.86 -14.32 8.89
C ARG A 392 -16.16 -14.22 10.37
N SER A 393 -17.37 -14.64 10.80
CA SER A 393 -17.75 -14.63 12.21
C SER A 393 -16.83 -15.50 13.08
N GLN A 394 -16.42 -16.66 12.57
CA GLN A 394 -15.47 -17.53 13.30
C GLN A 394 -14.07 -16.90 13.39
N GLN A 395 -13.59 -16.25 12.33
CA GLN A 395 -12.32 -15.49 12.38
C GLN A 395 -12.38 -14.37 13.42
N ASP A 396 -13.47 -13.60 13.46
CA ASP A 396 -13.65 -12.52 14.44
C ASP A 396 -13.65 -13.04 15.87
N ARG A 397 -14.30 -14.19 16.10
CA ARG A 397 -14.29 -14.88 17.41
C ARG A 397 -12.89 -15.36 17.79
N LEU A 398 -12.12 -15.90 16.84
CA LEU A 398 -10.73 -16.31 17.11
C LEU A 398 -9.90 -15.13 17.57
N LEU A 399 -9.98 -13.99 16.86
CA LEU A 399 -9.22 -12.79 17.24
C LEU A 399 -9.67 -12.23 18.59
N ALA A 400 -10.97 -12.24 18.87
CA ALA A 400 -11.50 -11.84 20.19
C ALA A 400 -11.00 -12.75 21.32
N ALA A 401 -10.91 -14.05 21.10
CA ALA A 401 -10.37 -15.00 22.08
C ALA A 401 -8.87 -14.77 22.32
N LEU A 402 -8.09 -14.50 21.29
CA LEU A 402 -6.66 -14.15 21.42
C LEU A 402 -6.48 -12.81 22.15
N GLU A 403 -7.30 -11.79 21.84
CA GLU A 403 -7.28 -10.50 22.54
C GLU A 403 -7.65 -10.70 24.03
N GLN A 404 -8.63 -11.55 24.33
CA GLN A 404 -9.03 -11.86 25.71
C GLN A 404 -7.89 -12.57 26.46
N GLN A 405 -7.18 -13.51 25.82
CA GLN A 405 -6.07 -14.26 26.43
C GLN A 405 -4.91 -13.34 26.82
N TRP A 406 -4.55 -12.38 25.99
CA TRP A 406 -3.41 -11.49 26.21
C TRP A 406 -3.76 -10.08 26.68
N GLY A 407 -5.02 -9.86 26.96
CA GLY A 407 -5.54 -8.56 27.40
C GLY A 407 -5.63 -7.52 26.30
N LYS A 408 -6.64 -6.68 26.39
CA LYS A 408 -6.86 -5.58 25.45
C LYS A 408 -5.86 -4.45 25.69
N ALA A 409 -5.16 -4.02 24.64
CA ALA A 409 -4.28 -2.86 24.73
C ALA A 409 -5.09 -1.56 24.87
N SER A 410 -4.64 -0.65 25.74
CA SER A 410 -5.26 0.68 25.91
C SER A 410 -4.94 1.62 24.75
N GLN A 411 -3.78 1.45 24.12
CA GLN A 411 -3.27 2.23 22.98
C GLN A 411 -2.51 1.30 22.03
N PRO A 412 -2.50 1.56 20.72
CA PRO A 412 -1.63 0.80 19.82
C PRO A 412 -0.17 1.15 20.08
N PRO A 413 0.73 0.16 20.11
CA PRO A 413 2.16 0.40 20.16
C PRO A 413 2.63 1.10 18.87
N GLN A 414 3.77 1.80 18.94
CA GLN A 414 4.29 2.60 17.82
C GLN A 414 4.44 1.80 16.53
N GLN A 415 4.73 0.49 16.62
CA GLN A 415 4.93 -0.40 15.49
C GLN A 415 3.70 -0.61 14.61
N ILE A 416 2.49 -0.34 15.11
CA ILE A 416 1.22 -0.46 14.37
C ILE A 416 0.30 0.74 14.61
N LYS A 417 0.86 1.89 15.01
CA LYS A 417 0.12 3.14 15.15
C LYS A 417 0.16 3.89 13.81
N ALA A 418 -0.97 3.93 13.11
CA ALA A 418 -1.05 4.67 11.84
C ALA A 418 -0.75 6.15 12.02
N THR A 419 0.10 6.68 11.15
CA THR A 419 0.48 8.10 11.07
C THR A 419 -0.01 8.72 9.75
N LEU A 420 -0.20 7.90 8.73
CA LEU A 420 -0.64 8.29 7.41
C LEU A 420 -2.16 8.15 7.30
N GLN A 421 -2.84 9.22 6.84
CA GLN A 421 -4.28 9.25 6.65
C GLN A 421 -4.60 9.58 5.18
N PHE A 422 -5.23 8.62 4.49
CA PHE A 422 -5.68 8.81 3.12
C PHE A 422 -6.82 9.84 3.03
N ASN A 423 -6.76 10.67 2.00
CA ASN A 423 -7.73 11.73 1.67
C ASN A 423 -7.93 12.79 2.77
N GLN A 424 -6.91 13.02 3.58
CA GLN A 424 -6.80 14.13 4.52
C GLN A 424 -5.52 14.93 4.24
N GLU A 425 -5.45 16.18 4.72
CA GLU A 425 -4.21 16.96 4.58
C GLU A 425 -3.01 16.24 5.19
N PRO A 426 -1.87 16.19 4.48
CA PRO A 426 -1.57 16.79 3.17
C PRO A 426 -1.90 15.90 1.97
N TYR A 427 -2.54 14.74 2.15
CA TYR A 427 -2.77 13.69 1.15
C TYR A 427 -4.19 13.69 0.58
N ARG A 428 -4.77 14.89 0.41
CA ARG A 428 -6.11 15.03 -0.16
C ARG A 428 -6.11 14.81 -1.66
N LEU A 429 -7.13 14.09 -2.16
CA LEU A 429 -7.40 14.00 -3.60
C LEU A 429 -7.77 15.38 -4.15
N GLY A 430 -7.34 15.67 -5.38
CA GLY A 430 -7.62 16.94 -6.04
C GLY A 430 -6.89 18.15 -5.42
N ASP A 431 -5.78 17.98 -4.69
CA ASP A 431 -4.98 19.12 -4.25
C ASP A 431 -4.28 19.78 -5.45
N PRO A 432 -4.61 21.03 -5.77
CA PRO A 432 -4.03 21.74 -6.93
C PRO A 432 -2.51 21.93 -6.84
N LYS A 433 -1.92 21.82 -5.64
CA LYS A 433 -0.45 21.90 -5.45
C LYS A 433 0.30 20.78 -6.16
N ARG A 434 -0.37 19.69 -6.48
CA ARG A 434 0.23 18.58 -7.24
C ARG A 434 0.27 18.85 -8.75
N ASN A 435 -0.36 19.93 -9.23
CA ASN A 435 -0.31 20.41 -10.60
C ASN A 435 0.77 21.50 -10.74
N GLU A 436 2.00 21.09 -11.03
CA GLU A 436 3.11 22.01 -11.28
C GLU A 436 2.97 22.62 -12.66
N ILE A 437 2.87 23.96 -12.74
CA ILE A 437 2.90 24.71 -13.99
C ILE A 437 4.34 24.77 -14.49
N ILE A 438 4.62 24.13 -15.65
CA ILE A 438 5.95 24.08 -16.25
C ILE A 438 6.21 25.34 -17.07
N GLN A 439 5.21 25.80 -17.84
CA GLN A 439 5.32 26.96 -18.70
C GLN A 439 4.14 27.91 -18.49
N SER A 440 4.46 29.17 -18.17
CA SER A 440 3.46 30.23 -18.10
C SER A 440 3.24 30.82 -19.52
N LEU A 441 1.98 30.94 -19.93
CA LEU A 441 1.60 31.49 -21.25
C LEU A 441 1.70 33.01 -21.33
N SER A 442 1.93 33.72 -20.22
CA SER A 442 2.07 35.18 -20.18
C SER A 442 3.34 35.72 -20.88
N ALA A 443 4.27 34.84 -21.27
CA ALA A 443 5.52 35.22 -21.93
C ALA A 443 5.46 35.19 -23.50
N GLN A 444 4.34 34.78 -24.11
CA GLN A 444 4.21 34.64 -25.58
C GLN A 444 3.35 35.69 -26.25
N SER A 445 2.85 36.68 -25.50
CA SER A 445 2.04 37.81 -26.08
C SER A 445 2.84 39.10 -26.18
N GLN A 446 4.06 39.07 -26.75
CA GLN A 446 4.76 40.25 -27.23
C GLN A 446 5.26 40.04 -28.65
#